data_ff66b593695ac551ec26fd169746965e
#
_entry.id   ff66b593695ac551ec26fd169746965e
#
_cell.length_a   1.000
_cell.length_b   1.000
_cell.length_c   1.000
_cell.angle_alpha   90.00
_cell.angle_beta   90.00
_cell.angle_gamma   90.00
#
_symmetry.space_group_name_H-M   'P 1'
#
loop_
_entity.id
_entity.type
_entity.pdbx_description
1 polymer ?
#
loop_
_entity_poly.entity_id
_entity_poly.type
_entity_poly.pdbx_seq_one_letter_code
_entity_poly.pdbx_strand_id
1 'polypeptide(L)'
;MDLTEAEDIKKRWQEYTEELYKKDLHDPDNHNGVITHLEPDIPECEVKWALESITTNKASGGDGIPVEFQKFQELFQILKGDAVKVLHSICQQIWKTQQWPQDWKRSVFIPVPKKGNPKECSDYRTIAFISHASKVMLKILQARFQQYVNRELPDVQAGFRKGRGTRDQIANIHWVIEKAREFQKSIYFCFIDYAKAFDCMGIPDHLACLLRNLYAGQEATVRTGHGTTDWFQIGKGVCQGCILSPCLFNLYAEYIMRNAGLDEAQAGIRIARRNINNLRYADDTTLVAEXXXXPKN
;
A
#
# COMPACT_ATOMS: atom_id res chain seq x y z
N MET A 1 -25.71 -17.80 -3.53
CA MET A 1 -26.25 -18.51 -2.37
C MET A 1 -26.59 -17.47 -1.31
N ASP A 2 -27.83 -17.32 -0.95
CA ASP A 2 -28.26 -16.34 0.07
C ASP A 2 -27.98 -16.92 1.46
N LEU A 3 -26.89 -16.50 2.08
CA LEU A 3 -26.51 -16.90 3.42
C LEU A 3 -27.34 -16.10 4.43
N THR A 4 -28.10 -16.78 5.26
CA THR A 4 -28.96 -16.16 6.28
C THR A 4 -28.45 -16.37 7.71
N GLU A 5 -27.68 -17.44 7.92
CA GLU A 5 -27.13 -17.75 9.23
C GLU A 5 -25.84 -16.96 9.50
N ALA A 6 -25.74 -16.39 10.69
CA ALA A 6 -24.59 -15.56 11.08
C ALA A 6 -23.25 -16.32 10.99
N GLU A 7 -23.25 -17.62 11.35
CA GLU A 7 -22.05 -18.45 11.32
C GLU A 7 -21.60 -18.73 9.88
N ASP A 8 -22.55 -18.96 8.96
CA ASP A 8 -22.24 -19.19 7.54
C ASP A 8 -21.65 -17.93 6.91
N ILE A 9 -22.16 -16.75 7.25
CA ILE A 9 -21.64 -15.47 6.77
C ILE A 9 -20.19 -15.27 7.27
N LYS A 10 -19.92 -15.52 8.55
CA LYS A 10 -18.58 -15.43 9.13
C LYS A 10 -17.62 -16.42 8.47
N LYS A 11 -18.05 -17.67 8.32
CA LYS A 11 -17.27 -18.74 7.67
C LYS A 11 -16.91 -18.36 6.23
N ARG A 12 -17.87 -17.84 5.46
CA ARG A 12 -17.62 -17.40 4.07
C ARG A 12 -16.61 -16.25 4.00
N TRP A 13 -16.68 -15.29 4.92
CA TRP A 13 -15.70 -14.20 5.00
C TRP A 13 -14.32 -14.73 5.35
N GLN A 14 -14.24 -15.67 6.28
CA GLN A 14 -12.96 -16.29 6.64
C GLN A 14 -12.33 -17.01 5.44
N GLU A 15 -13.08 -17.89 4.79
CA GLU A 15 -12.63 -18.65 3.61
C GLU A 15 -12.13 -17.70 2.50
N TYR A 16 -12.90 -16.65 2.19
CA TYR A 16 -12.57 -15.69 1.16
C TYR A 16 -11.27 -14.94 1.48
N THR A 17 -11.13 -14.44 2.72
CA THR A 17 -9.94 -13.67 3.10
C THR A 17 -8.71 -14.55 3.26
N GLU A 18 -8.84 -15.76 3.79
CA GLU A 18 -7.74 -16.72 3.86
C GLU A 18 -7.21 -17.04 2.46
N GLU A 19 -8.10 -17.30 1.50
CA GLU A 19 -7.70 -17.57 0.12
C GLU A 19 -7.02 -16.36 -0.53
N LEU A 20 -7.55 -15.16 -0.28
CA LEU A 20 -6.99 -13.91 -0.83
C LEU A 20 -5.55 -13.67 -0.36
N TYR A 21 -5.24 -14.00 0.90
CA TYR A 21 -3.93 -13.77 1.52
C TYR A 21 -3.09 -15.04 1.69
N LYS A 22 -3.49 -16.16 1.09
CA LYS A 22 -2.76 -17.44 1.17
C LYS A 22 -1.38 -17.32 0.53
N LYS A 23 -0.36 -17.81 1.22
CA LYS A 23 1.03 -17.78 0.73
C LYS A 23 1.17 -18.62 -0.55
N ASP A 24 1.89 -18.11 -1.52
CA ASP A 24 2.19 -18.85 -2.74
C ASP A 24 3.31 -19.88 -2.45
N LEU A 25 3.20 -21.08 -3.05
CA LEU A 25 4.10 -22.21 -2.78
C LEU A 25 5.54 -21.98 -3.25
N HIS A 26 5.81 -20.95 -4.04
CA HIS A 26 7.10 -20.68 -4.65
C HIS A 26 7.78 -19.39 -4.15
N ASP A 27 7.39 -18.90 -2.98
CA ASP A 27 8.02 -17.71 -2.42
C ASP A 27 9.38 -18.10 -1.78
N PRO A 28 10.52 -17.64 -2.31
CA PRO A 28 11.83 -17.99 -1.75
C PRO A 28 12.11 -17.22 -0.44
N ASP A 29 11.83 -17.86 0.67
CA ASP A 29 11.92 -17.32 2.03
C ASP A 29 13.37 -17.19 2.55
N ASN A 30 14.39 -17.05 1.71
CA ASN A 30 15.74 -17.20 2.24
C ASN A 30 16.74 -16.12 1.81
N HIS A 31 16.64 -14.97 2.49
CA HIS A 31 17.75 -14.02 2.48
C HIS A 31 18.13 -13.68 3.93
N ASN A 32 19.03 -14.48 4.49
CA ASN A 32 19.74 -14.14 5.73
C ASN A 32 20.83 -13.10 5.40
N GLY A 33 20.39 -11.92 4.97
CA GLY A 33 21.30 -10.82 4.71
C GLY A 33 21.87 -10.26 6.02
N VAL A 34 23.19 -10.18 6.11
CA VAL A 34 23.87 -9.47 7.19
C VAL A 34 23.59 -7.97 6.99
N ILE A 35 23.01 -7.32 7.99
CA ILE A 35 22.73 -5.88 7.95
C ILE A 35 24.07 -5.14 8.01
N THR A 36 24.47 -4.57 6.89
CA THR A 36 25.77 -3.88 6.75
C THR A 36 25.70 -2.41 7.12
N HIS A 37 24.53 -1.77 6.98
CA HIS A 37 24.36 -0.34 7.29
C HIS A 37 23.10 -0.13 8.11
N LEU A 38 23.26 0.35 9.33
CA LEU A 38 22.16 0.74 10.21
C LEU A 38 21.74 2.17 9.92
N GLU A 39 20.45 2.37 9.73
CA GLU A 39 19.85 3.70 9.70
C GLU A 39 19.96 4.34 11.09
N PRO A 40 20.03 5.68 11.20
CA PRO A 40 20.10 6.35 12.51
C PRO A 40 18.96 5.96 13.45
N ASP A 41 19.25 5.91 14.73
CA ASP A 41 18.27 5.63 15.80
C ASP A 41 17.05 6.56 15.68
N ILE A 42 15.91 6.08 16.19
CA ILE A 42 14.66 6.87 16.21
C ILE A 42 14.73 7.88 17.36
N PRO A 43 14.77 9.20 17.10
CA PRO A 43 14.71 10.17 18.19
C PRO A 43 13.27 10.37 18.68
N GLU A 44 13.12 10.85 19.91
CA GLU A 44 11.82 11.12 20.54
C GLU A 44 10.95 12.09 19.71
N CYS A 45 11.57 13.04 19.01
CA CYS A 45 10.85 14.00 18.17
C CYS A 45 10.12 13.35 16.99
N GLU A 46 10.66 12.25 16.42
CA GLU A 46 9.95 11.49 15.37
C GLU A 46 8.71 10.80 15.92
N VAL A 47 8.78 10.25 17.13
CA VAL A 47 7.63 9.64 17.81
C VAL A 47 6.53 10.68 18.07
N LYS A 48 6.94 11.85 18.59
CA LYS A 48 6.02 12.97 18.86
C LYS A 48 5.34 13.42 17.56
N TRP A 49 6.13 13.65 16.50
CA TRP A 49 5.61 14.02 15.17
C TRP A 49 4.62 12.97 14.63
N ALA A 50 4.99 11.68 14.75
CA ALA A 50 4.14 10.59 14.27
C ALA A 50 2.80 10.57 15.01
N LEU A 51 2.82 10.71 16.33
CA LEU A 51 1.62 10.80 17.16
C LEU A 51 0.73 11.96 16.73
N GLU A 52 1.29 13.15 16.58
CA GLU A 52 0.55 14.34 16.14
C GLU A 52 -0.05 14.14 14.75
N SER A 53 0.68 13.51 13.83
CA SER A 53 0.22 13.25 12.47
C SER A 53 -0.96 12.26 12.41
N ILE A 54 -1.01 11.30 13.33
CA ILE A 54 -2.10 10.32 13.41
C ILE A 54 -3.36 10.97 13.99
N THR A 55 -3.22 11.84 14.98
CA THR A 55 -4.35 12.48 15.64
C THR A 55 -5.02 13.56 14.78
N THR A 56 -4.29 14.20 13.88
CA THR A 56 -4.85 15.27 13.03
C THR A 56 -5.64 14.75 11.82
N ASN A 57 -5.37 13.52 11.36
CA ASN A 57 -6.05 12.94 10.18
C ASN A 57 -7.30 12.16 10.59
N LYS A 58 -8.23 12.81 11.29
CA LYS A 58 -9.54 12.23 11.60
C LYS A 58 -10.43 12.22 10.37
N ALA A 59 -10.75 11.07 9.86
CA ALA A 59 -11.95 10.93 9.05
C ALA A 59 -13.14 11.07 10.00
N SER A 60 -13.73 12.25 10.05
CA SER A 60 -15.01 12.45 10.72
C SER A 60 -16.08 11.85 9.82
N GLY A 61 -16.29 10.56 9.92
CA GLY A 61 -17.37 9.88 9.22
C GLY A 61 -18.42 9.40 10.19
N GLY A 62 -19.69 9.58 9.83
CA GLY A 62 -20.80 8.96 10.54
C GLY A 62 -20.87 7.46 10.27
N ASP A 63 -19.73 6.79 10.23
CA ASP A 63 -19.55 5.43 9.71
C ASP A 63 -19.40 4.38 10.81
N GLY A 64 -19.94 4.63 12.00
CA GLY A 64 -19.97 3.64 13.08
C GLY A 64 -18.59 3.20 13.57
N ILE A 65 -17.58 4.08 13.49
CA ILE A 65 -16.22 3.78 13.96
C ILE A 65 -16.26 3.57 15.49
N PRO A 66 -15.73 2.46 16.01
CA PRO A 66 -15.85 2.16 17.44
C PRO A 66 -15.28 3.24 18.36
N VAL A 67 -15.96 3.46 19.48
CA VAL A 67 -15.61 4.43 20.54
C VAL A 67 -14.18 4.23 21.08
N GLU A 68 -13.59 3.08 20.87
CA GLU A 68 -12.19 2.76 21.22
C GLU A 68 -11.18 3.73 20.59
N PHE A 69 -11.49 4.29 19.43
CA PHE A 69 -10.67 5.30 18.76
C PHE A 69 -10.60 6.63 19.55
N GLN A 70 -11.73 7.04 20.10
CA GLN A 70 -11.81 8.29 20.90
C GLN A 70 -11.05 8.14 22.22
N LYS A 71 -11.20 7.00 22.90
CA LYS A 71 -10.52 6.72 24.18
C LYS A 71 -8.99 6.76 24.03
N PHE A 72 -8.43 6.23 22.92
CA PHE A 72 -6.98 6.26 22.71
C PHE A 72 -6.47 7.69 22.59
N GLN A 73 -7.19 8.55 21.86
CA GLN A 73 -6.83 9.96 21.70
C GLN A 73 -6.92 10.74 23.03
N GLU A 74 -7.99 10.51 23.78
CA GLU A 74 -8.17 11.11 25.10
C GLU A 74 -7.06 10.69 26.06
N LEU A 75 -6.71 9.41 26.06
CA LEU A 75 -5.60 8.86 26.87
C LEU A 75 -4.28 9.55 26.49
N PHE A 76 -4.02 9.74 25.21
CA PHE A 76 -2.80 10.41 24.74
C PHE A 76 -2.78 11.89 25.10
N GLN A 77 -3.93 12.57 25.10
CA GLN A 77 -4.04 13.96 25.53
C GLN A 77 -3.75 14.11 27.03
N ILE A 78 -4.17 13.11 27.82
CA ILE A 78 -3.96 13.09 29.28
C ILE A 78 -2.52 12.73 29.65
N LEU A 79 -1.95 11.73 28.97
CA LEU A 79 -0.62 11.17 29.31
C LEU A 79 0.56 11.87 28.61
N LYS A 80 0.31 12.75 27.70
CA LYS A 80 1.27 13.57 26.87
C LYS A 80 2.73 13.07 26.88
N GLY A 81 3.55 13.51 27.83
CA GLY A 81 4.99 13.24 27.87
C GLY A 81 5.35 11.78 28.17
N ASP A 82 4.63 11.14 29.07
CA ASP A 82 4.95 9.76 29.49
C ASP A 82 4.57 8.74 28.40
N ALA A 83 3.46 8.98 27.68
CA ALA A 83 3.09 8.14 26.54
C ALA A 83 4.12 8.20 25.43
N VAL A 84 4.68 9.39 25.16
CA VAL A 84 5.75 9.57 24.16
C VAL A 84 6.99 8.76 24.55
N LYS A 85 7.41 8.83 25.82
CA LYS A 85 8.59 8.11 26.34
C LYS A 85 8.40 6.58 26.21
N VAL A 86 7.22 6.06 26.59
CA VAL A 86 6.92 4.63 26.50
C VAL A 86 6.94 4.18 25.03
N LEU A 87 6.27 4.90 24.15
CA LEU A 87 6.26 4.56 22.72
C LEU A 87 7.66 4.68 22.11
N HIS A 88 8.44 5.69 22.50
CA HIS A 88 9.81 5.85 22.06
C HIS A 88 10.66 4.63 22.44
N SER A 89 10.54 4.18 23.71
CA SER A 89 11.25 2.99 24.18
C SER A 89 10.89 1.74 23.36
N ILE A 90 9.59 1.54 23.08
CA ILE A 90 9.10 0.41 22.27
C ILE A 90 9.63 0.53 20.84
N CYS A 91 9.51 1.70 20.20
CA CYS A 91 10.00 1.94 18.83
C CYS A 91 11.52 1.71 18.74
N GLN A 92 12.28 2.18 19.73
CA GLN A 92 13.72 1.95 19.82
C GLN A 92 14.04 0.46 19.93
N GLN A 93 13.29 -0.27 20.74
CA GLN A 93 13.47 -1.72 20.88
C GLN A 93 13.22 -2.44 19.56
N ILE A 94 12.09 -2.14 18.90
CA ILE A 94 11.77 -2.71 17.57
C ILE A 94 12.89 -2.38 16.56
N TRP A 95 13.37 -1.12 16.58
CA TRP A 95 14.41 -0.64 15.69
C TRP A 95 15.72 -1.43 15.83
N LYS A 96 16.13 -1.66 17.09
CA LYS A 96 17.39 -2.33 17.40
C LYS A 96 17.31 -3.86 17.27
N THR A 97 16.19 -4.46 17.71
CA THR A 97 16.05 -5.91 17.72
C THR A 97 15.43 -6.46 16.43
N GLN A 98 14.81 -5.60 15.61
CA GLN A 98 14.06 -5.98 14.41
C GLN A 98 12.83 -6.85 14.74
N GLN A 99 12.44 -6.95 16.01
CA GLN A 99 11.32 -7.79 16.43
C GLN A 99 10.09 -6.94 16.77
N TRP A 100 8.98 -7.30 16.19
CA TRP A 100 7.69 -6.61 16.37
C TRP A 100 6.85 -7.33 17.42
N PRO A 101 6.17 -6.59 18.32
CA PRO A 101 5.18 -7.21 19.20
C PRO A 101 4.09 -7.91 18.37
N GLN A 102 3.65 -9.10 18.80
CA GLN A 102 2.66 -9.87 18.04
C GLN A 102 1.34 -9.09 17.86
N ASP A 103 0.91 -8.35 18.89
CA ASP A 103 -0.30 -7.54 18.81
C ASP A 103 -0.20 -6.42 17.75
N TRP A 104 1.02 -5.99 17.39
CA TRP A 104 1.22 -4.99 16.34
C TRP A 104 1.19 -5.59 14.93
N LYS A 105 1.27 -6.93 14.83
CA LYS A 105 1.13 -7.69 13.59
C LYS A 105 -0.32 -8.12 13.32
N ARG A 106 -1.25 -7.84 14.25
CA ARG A 106 -2.65 -8.23 14.15
C ARG A 106 -3.50 -7.14 13.51
N SER A 107 -4.40 -7.55 12.62
CA SER A 107 -5.31 -6.66 11.90
C SER A 107 -6.76 -7.13 12.03
N VAL A 108 -7.67 -6.19 12.18
CA VAL A 108 -9.11 -6.45 12.09
C VAL A 108 -9.59 -5.92 10.74
N PHE A 109 -10.05 -6.79 9.87
CA PHE A 109 -10.59 -6.40 8.56
C PHE A 109 -12.07 -6.04 8.69
N ILE A 110 -12.45 -4.89 8.15
CA ILE A 110 -13.85 -4.47 8.06
C ILE A 110 -14.23 -4.43 6.58
N PRO A 111 -15.20 -5.26 6.16
CA PRO A 111 -15.71 -5.21 4.79
C PRO A 111 -16.50 -3.93 4.54
N VAL A 112 -16.10 -3.16 3.52
CA VAL A 112 -16.79 -1.93 3.09
C VAL A 112 -17.31 -2.17 1.67
N PRO A 113 -18.62 -2.05 1.43
CA PRO A 113 -19.15 -2.34 0.10
C PRO A 113 -18.60 -1.40 -0.96
N LYS A 114 -18.30 -1.94 -2.14
CA LYS A 114 -18.04 -1.18 -3.36
C LYS A 114 -19.36 -0.57 -3.85
N LYS A 115 -19.29 0.33 -4.83
CA LYS A 115 -20.51 0.89 -5.44
C LYS A 115 -21.36 -0.22 -6.07
N GLY A 116 -22.68 -0.09 -5.98
CA GLY A 116 -23.62 -1.05 -6.52
C GLY A 116 -24.36 -1.81 -5.43
N ASN A 117 -24.85 -3.00 -5.75
CA ASN A 117 -25.57 -3.90 -4.84
C ASN A 117 -24.65 -5.09 -4.51
N PRO A 118 -23.87 -5.01 -3.43
CA PRO A 118 -22.88 -6.06 -3.11
C PRO A 118 -23.58 -7.36 -2.68
N LYS A 119 -23.27 -8.45 -3.36
CA LYS A 119 -23.84 -9.78 -3.09
C LYS A 119 -22.78 -10.79 -2.67
N GLU A 120 -21.54 -10.60 -3.10
CA GLU A 120 -20.43 -11.51 -2.81
C GLU A 120 -19.33 -10.80 -2.04
N CYS A 121 -18.46 -11.56 -1.37
CA CYS A 121 -17.31 -11.01 -0.66
C CYS A 121 -16.42 -10.18 -1.58
N SER A 122 -16.29 -10.55 -2.84
CA SER A 122 -15.54 -9.84 -3.87
C SER A 122 -16.07 -8.42 -4.16
N ASP A 123 -17.35 -8.15 -3.82
CA ASP A 123 -17.98 -6.83 -3.99
C ASP A 123 -17.60 -5.84 -2.88
N TYR A 124 -16.79 -6.29 -1.93
CA TYR A 124 -16.35 -5.47 -0.80
C TYR A 124 -14.85 -5.21 -0.86
N ARG A 125 -14.42 -4.10 -0.26
CA ARG A 125 -13.03 -3.83 0.09
C ARG A 125 -12.82 -4.19 1.55
N THR A 126 -11.81 -4.99 1.85
CA THR A 126 -11.44 -5.31 3.24
C THR A 126 -10.45 -4.25 3.73
N ILE A 127 -10.90 -3.37 4.62
CA ILE A 127 -10.06 -2.30 5.18
C ILE A 127 -9.47 -2.78 6.49
N ALA A 128 -8.13 -2.77 6.58
CA ALA A 128 -7.40 -3.24 7.76
C ALA A 128 -7.37 -2.18 8.86
N PHE A 129 -7.79 -2.55 10.04
CA PHE A 129 -7.64 -1.77 11.27
C PHE A 129 -6.55 -2.40 12.11
N ILE A 130 -5.51 -1.62 12.36
CA ILE A 130 -4.34 -2.00 13.15
C ILE A 130 -4.26 -1.15 14.42
N SER A 131 -3.47 -1.59 15.40
CA SER A 131 -3.32 -0.87 16.67
C SER A 131 -2.80 0.56 16.45
N HIS A 132 -3.22 1.50 17.28
CA HIS A 132 -2.77 2.89 17.21
C HIS A 132 -1.27 3.01 17.52
N ALA A 133 -0.79 2.21 18.47
CA ALA A 133 0.63 2.19 18.82
C ALA A 133 1.48 1.73 17.62
N SER A 134 1.05 0.68 16.89
CA SER A 134 1.77 0.25 15.69
C SER A 134 1.76 1.32 14.60
N LYS A 135 0.68 2.11 14.48
CA LYS A 135 0.60 3.22 13.50
C LYS A 135 1.71 4.25 13.72
N VAL A 136 2.13 4.48 14.97
CA VAL A 136 3.22 5.42 15.27
C VAL A 136 4.51 4.95 14.60
N MET A 137 4.89 3.69 14.83
CA MET A 137 6.10 3.11 14.21
C MET A 137 5.98 3.08 12.67
N LEU A 138 4.80 2.71 12.14
CA LEU A 138 4.57 2.70 10.69
C LEU A 138 4.67 4.09 10.08
N LYS A 139 4.26 5.14 10.82
CA LYS A 139 4.39 6.54 10.37
C LYS A 139 5.86 6.97 10.28
N ILE A 140 6.66 6.58 11.27
CA ILE A 140 8.10 6.83 11.27
C ILE A 140 8.74 6.12 10.05
N LEU A 141 8.43 4.84 9.88
CA LEU A 141 8.92 4.06 8.74
C LEU A 141 8.48 4.69 7.41
N GLN A 142 7.22 5.12 7.30
CA GLN A 142 6.71 5.79 6.09
C GLN A 142 7.56 7.02 5.75
N ALA A 143 7.86 7.86 6.74
CA ALA A 143 8.63 9.08 6.53
C ALA A 143 10.06 8.75 6.07
N ARG A 144 10.69 7.75 6.68
CA ARG A 144 12.04 7.30 6.30
C ARG A 144 12.05 6.66 4.92
N PHE A 145 11.07 5.79 4.62
CA PHE A 145 10.92 5.19 3.30
C PHE A 145 10.67 6.21 2.20
N GLN A 146 9.95 7.28 2.51
CA GLN A 146 9.55 8.28 1.51
C GLN A 146 10.76 8.89 0.78
N GLN A 147 11.90 9.00 1.45
CA GLN A 147 13.14 9.50 0.84
C GLN A 147 13.60 8.58 -0.31
N TYR A 148 13.58 7.26 -0.07
CA TYR A 148 13.95 6.25 -1.05
C TYR A 148 12.91 6.15 -2.16
N VAL A 149 11.63 6.10 -1.78
CA VAL A 149 10.50 6.03 -2.72
C VAL A 149 10.55 7.22 -3.70
N ASN A 150 10.76 8.44 -3.20
CA ASN A 150 10.81 9.64 -4.04
C ASN A 150 11.97 9.60 -5.05
N ARG A 151 13.09 8.98 -4.68
CA ARG A 151 14.26 8.84 -5.55
C ARG A 151 14.04 7.77 -6.63
N GLU A 152 13.38 6.67 -6.25
CA GLU A 152 13.19 5.51 -7.14
C GLU A 152 12.03 5.66 -8.13
N LEU A 153 10.98 6.41 -7.75
CA LEU A 153 9.78 6.54 -8.57
C LEU A 153 9.96 7.56 -9.70
N PRO A 154 9.71 7.15 -10.95
CA PRO A 154 9.74 8.08 -12.08
C PRO A 154 8.57 9.07 -12.02
N ASP A 155 8.67 10.13 -12.80
CA ASP A 155 7.64 11.18 -12.85
C ASP A 155 6.30 10.71 -13.43
N VAL A 156 6.31 9.62 -14.16
CA VAL A 156 5.07 9.05 -14.75
C VAL A 156 4.15 8.44 -13.69
N GLN A 157 4.69 8.02 -12.53
CA GLN A 157 3.86 7.54 -11.41
C GLN A 157 3.35 8.73 -10.59
N ALA A 158 2.05 8.97 -10.63
CA ALA A 158 1.39 10.06 -9.90
C ALA A 158 0.65 9.58 -8.63
N GLY A 159 0.37 8.28 -8.51
CA GLY A 159 -0.38 7.72 -7.39
C GLY A 159 0.36 7.85 -6.07
N PHE A 160 -0.36 8.25 -5.02
CA PHE A 160 0.16 8.38 -3.65
C PHE A 160 1.34 9.36 -3.51
N ARG A 161 1.49 10.31 -4.45
CA ARG A 161 2.53 11.35 -4.40
C ARG A 161 1.90 12.71 -4.12
N LYS A 162 2.57 13.48 -3.21
CA LYS A 162 2.11 14.82 -2.84
C LYS A 162 2.09 15.75 -4.05
N GLY A 163 0.98 16.45 -4.23
CA GLY A 163 0.82 17.43 -5.31
C GLY A 163 0.49 16.83 -6.67
N ARG A 164 0.18 15.52 -6.73
CA ARG A 164 -0.22 14.84 -7.96
C ARG A 164 -1.58 14.18 -7.77
N GLY A 165 -2.46 14.31 -8.77
CA GLY A 165 -3.81 13.79 -8.68
C GLY A 165 -4.27 13.05 -9.94
N THR A 166 -5.40 12.37 -9.83
CA THR A 166 -6.03 11.69 -10.98
C THR A 166 -6.35 12.67 -12.09
N ARG A 167 -6.75 13.91 -11.75
CA ARG A 167 -7.05 14.96 -12.72
C ARG A 167 -5.85 15.27 -13.63
N ASP A 168 -4.64 15.24 -13.06
CA ASP A 168 -3.41 15.49 -13.83
C ASP A 168 -3.19 14.39 -14.86
N GLN A 169 -3.42 13.12 -14.48
CA GLN A 169 -3.26 11.98 -15.39
C GLN A 169 -4.35 11.96 -16.47
N ILE A 170 -5.58 12.31 -16.12
CA ILE A 170 -6.66 12.46 -17.09
C ILE A 170 -6.30 13.56 -18.10
N ALA A 171 -5.80 14.70 -17.62
CA ALA A 171 -5.36 15.80 -18.48
C ALA A 171 -4.21 15.37 -19.40
N ASN A 172 -3.26 14.58 -18.88
CA ASN A 172 -2.16 14.02 -19.67
C ASN A 172 -2.68 13.12 -20.80
N ILE A 173 -3.64 12.22 -20.50
CA ILE A 173 -4.24 11.34 -21.51
C ILE A 173 -4.96 12.18 -22.57
N HIS A 174 -5.77 13.16 -22.18
CA HIS A 174 -6.45 14.07 -23.12
C HIS A 174 -5.45 14.80 -24.00
N TRP A 175 -4.38 15.31 -23.41
CA TRP A 175 -3.32 16.01 -24.14
C TRP A 175 -2.63 15.08 -25.16
N VAL A 176 -2.35 13.83 -24.80
CA VAL A 176 -1.77 12.83 -25.71
C VAL A 176 -2.72 12.57 -26.89
N ILE A 177 -4.02 12.41 -26.61
CA ILE A 177 -5.03 12.17 -27.64
C ILE A 177 -5.12 13.39 -28.61
N GLU A 178 -5.16 14.61 -28.07
CA GLU A 178 -5.23 15.85 -28.88
C GLU A 178 -3.99 15.98 -29.76
N LYS A 179 -2.80 15.73 -29.19
CA LYS A 179 -1.56 15.82 -29.96
C LYS A 179 -1.46 14.72 -31.03
N ALA A 180 -1.91 13.52 -30.73
CA ALA A 180 -1.96 12.44 -31.72
C ALA A 180 -2.88 12.83 -32.90
N ARG A 181 -4.03 13.44 -32.64
CA ARG A 181 -4.94 13.94 -33.67
C ARG A 181 -4.29 15.06 -34.49
N GLU A 182 -3.67 16.02 -33.81
CA GLU A 182 -2.98 17.15 -34.46
C GLU A 182 -1.90 16.66 -35.44
N PHE A 183 -1.15 15.63 -35.06
CA PHE A 183 -0.08 15.06 -35.88
C PHE A 183 -0.52 13.86 -36.73
N GLN A 184 -1.83 13.59 -36.80
CA GLN A 184 -2.45 12.49 -37.56
C GLN A 184 -1.80 11.12 -37.23
N LYS A 185 -1.49 10.89 -35.97
CA LYS A 185 -0.87 9.65 -35.50
C LYS A 185 -1.92 8.72 -34.89
N SER A 186 -1.88 7.45 -35.29
CA SER A 186 -2.68 6.39 -34.66
C SER A 186 -2.02 5.95 -33.37
N ILE A 187 -2.76 6.00 -32.27
CA ILE A 187 -2.24 5.61 -30.95
C ILE A 187 -3.11 4.51 -30.34
N TYR A 188 -2.46 3.66 -29.56
CA TYR A 188 -3.09 2.56 -28.84
C TYR A 188 -2.85 2.74 -27.34
N PHE A 189 -3.86 2.45 -26.55
CA PHE A 189 -3.79 2.43 -25.11
C PHE A 189 -4.03 1.00 -24.60
N CYS A 190 -3.16 0.52 -23.73
CA CYS A 190 -3.35 -0.73 -23.01
C CYS A 190 -3.43 -0.41 -21.52
N PHE A 191 -4.52 -0.83 -20.87
CA PHE A 191 -4.73 -0.61 -19.45
C PHE A 191 -4.33 -1.88 -18.69
N ILE A 192 -3.49 -1.72 -17.67
CA ILE A 192 -2.98 -2.82 -16.85
C ILE A 192 -3.55 -2.70 -15.43
N ASP A 193 -4.15 -3.80 -14.96
CA ASP A 193 -4.60 -3.95 -13.58
C ASP A 193 -3.70 -4.99 -12.89
N TYR A 194 -3.06 -4.61 -11.79
CA TYR A 194 -2.08 -5.45 -11.10
C TYR A 194 -2.75 -6.45 -10.17
N ALA A 195 -2.37 -7.70 -10.28
CA ALA A 195 -2.92 -8.77 -9.45
C ALA A 195 -2.17 -9.02 -8.14
N LYS A 196 -0.83 -8.87 -8.10
CA LYS A 196 0.01 -9.16 -6.90
C LYS A 196 1.36 -8.44 -6.90
N ALA A 197 1.97 -8.27 -5.71
CA ALA A 197 3.08 -7.35 -5.48
C ALA A 197 4.12 -7.75 -4.41
N PHE A 198 5.36 -7.59 -4.65
CA PHE A 198 6.55 -7.33 -3.80
C PHE A 198 7.71 -8.30 -3.90
N ASP A 199 8.84 -7.79 -4.46
CA ASP A 199 10.21 -8.02 -3.99
C ASP A 199 11.21 -7.16 -4.77
N CYS A 200 12.30 -6.73 -4.10
CA CYS A 200 13.55 -6.15 -4.65
C CYS A 200 13.52 -4.75 -5.25
N MET A 201 13.75 -3.76 -4.39
CA MET A 201 14.15 -2.40 -4.81
C MET A 201 15.12 -1.81 -3.77
N GLY A 202 16.18 -1.13 -4.20
CA GLY A 202 17.28 -0.51 -3.44
C GLY A 202 16.97 0.15 -2.08
N ILE A 203 16.22 -0.56 -1.25
CA ILE A 203 15.85 -0.19 0.10
C ILE A 203 16.98 -0.64 1.02
N PRO A 204 17.42 0.20 2.00
CA PRO A 204 18.44 -0.23 2.95
C PRO A 204 18.06 -1.52 3.68
N ASP A 205 19.01 -2.43 3.84
CA ASP A 205 18.81 -3.76 4.43
C ASP A 205 18.11 -3.70 5.79
N HIS A 206 18.44 -2.71 6.60
CA HIS A 206 17.82 -2.51 7.92
C HIS A 206 16.32 -2.27 7.81
N LEU A 207 15.91 -1.38 6.90
CA LEU A 207 14.48 -1.08 6.66
C LEU A 207 13.77 -2.27 6.00
N ALA A 208 14.43 -2.95 5.07
CA ALA A 208 13.89 -4.15 4.41
C ALA A 208 13.66 -5.28 5.43
N CYS A 209 14.61 -5.49 6.34
CA CYS A 209 14.49 -6.48 7.41
C CYS A 209 13.34 -6.15 8.37
N LEU A 210 13.19 -4.88 8.77
CA LEU A 210 12.08 -4.43 9.61
C LEU A 210 10.73 -4.72 8.95
N LEU A 211 10.62 -4.47 7.63
CA LEU A 211 9.40 -4.76 6.87
C LEU A 211 9.15 -6.27 6.79
N ARG A 212 10.18 -7.04 6.43
CA ARG A 212 10.07 -8.50 6.34
C ARG A 212 9.57 -9.09 7.67
N ASN A 213 10.12 -8.62 8.78
CA ASN A 213 9.73 -9.10 10.12
C ASN A 213 8.34 -8.60 10.54
N LEU A 214 7.90 -7.46 10.04
CA LEU A 214 6.53 -6.97 10.24
C LEU A 214 5.52 -7.87 9.52
N TYR A 215 5.82 -8.19 8.25
CA TYR A 215 4.89 -8.97 7.42
C TYR A 215 4.95 -10.48 7.73
N ALA A 216 6.07 -10.97 8.26
CA ALA A 216 6.20 -12.37 8.68
C ALA A 216 5.30 -12.65 9.91
N GLY A 217 4.41 -13.61 9.76
CA GLY A 217 3.53 -14.04 10.85
C GLY A 217 2.44 -13.02 11.20
N GLN A 218 1.99 -12.23 10.24
CA GLN A 218 0.81 -11.38 10.44
C GLN A 218 -0.44 -12.21 10.55
N GLU A 219 -1.36 -11.78 11.41
CA GLU A 219 -2.65 -12.41 11.64
C GLU A 219 -3.78 -11.41 11.40
N ALA A 220 -4.89 -11.90 10.91
CA ALA A 220 -6.08 -11.08 10.74
C ALA A 220 -7.34 -11.81 11.18
N THR A 221 -8.37 -11.04 11.45
CA THR A 221 -9.74 -11.50 11.66
C THR A 221 -10.68 -10.57 10.89
N VAL A 222 -11.83 -11.04 10.48
CA VAL A 222 -12.83 -10.22 9.79
C VAL A 222 -13.97 -9.90 10.76
N ARG A 223 -14.27 -8.62 10.90
CA ARG A 223 -15.41 -8.15 11.70
C ARG A 223 -16.57 -7.81 10.76
N THR A 224 -17.64 -8.57 10.88
CA THR A 224 -18.89 -8.38 10.12
C THR A 224 -19.98 -7.83 11.06
N GLY A 225 -21.15 -7.55 10.52
CA GLY A 225 -22.34 -7.23 11.32
C GLY A 225 -22.83 -8.39 12.20
N HIS A 226 -22.34 -9.59 11.94
CA HIS A 226 -22.75 -10.84 12.62
C HIS A 226 -21.69 -11.37 13.59
N GLY A 227 -20.60 -10.58 13.82
CA GLY A 227 -19.51 -10.95 14.74
C GLY A 227 -18.17 -11.01 14.04
N THR A 228 -17.20 -11.61 14.72
CA THR A 228 -15.81 -11.68 14.27
C THR A 228 -15.46 -13.14 13.93
N THR A 229 -14.66 -13.33 12.87
CA THR A 229 -14.15 -14.67 12.50
C THR A 229 -13.03 -15.10 13.46
N ASP A 230 -12.57 -16.32 13.34
CA ASP A 230 -11.33 -16.76 13.98
C ASP A 230 -10.13 -16.02 13.34
N TRP A 231 -8.98 -16.04 14.04
CA TRP A 231 -7.72 -15.48 13.53
C TRP A 231 -7.13 -16.40 12.46
N PHE A 232 -6.69 -15.82 11.36
CA PHE A 232 -6.00 -16.55 10.28
C PHE A 232 -4.69 -15.83 9.91
N GLN A 233 -3.77 -16.58 9.30
CA GLN A 233 -2.46 -16.06 8.90
C GLN A 233 -2.55 -15.32 7.57
N ILE A 234 -1.87 -14.17 7.48
CA ILE A 234 -1.65 -13.43 6.24
C ILE A 234 -0.30 -13.91 5.67
N GLY A 235 -0.33 -14.58 4.53
CA GLY A 235 0.86 -15.14 3.89
C GLY A 235 1.44 -14.32 2.75
N LYS A 236 0.70 -13.31 2.24
CA LYS A 236 1.17 -12.48 1.11
C LYS A 236 0.42 -11.15 1.03
N GLY A 237 1.01 -10.23 0.28
CA GLY A 237 0.39 -8.94 -0.06
C GLY A 237 0.46 -7.92 1.06
N VAL A 238 -0.16 -6.78 0.81
CA VAL A 238 -0.30 -5.69 1.79
C VAL A 238 -1.77 -5.38 2.01
N CYS A 239 -2.10 -5.08 3.26
CA CYS A 239 -3.49 -4.83 3.64
C CYS A 239 -3.93 -3.43 3.19
N GLN A 240 -5.11 -3.33 2.59
CA GLN A 240 -5.71 -2.05 2.25
C GLN A 240 -6.00 -1.26 3.54
N GLY A 241 -5.49 -0.04 3.63
CA GLY A 241 -5.61 0.81 4.81
C GLY A 241 -4.36 0.86 5.67
N CYS A 242 -3.37 -0.01 5.43
CA CYS A 242 -2.09 0.10 6.11
C CYS A 242 -1.31 1.33 5.62
N ILE A 243 -0.62 2.00 6.54
CA ILE A 243 0.12 3.24 6.29
C ILE A 243 1.22 3.04 5.22
N LEU A 244 1.88 1.88 5.21
CA LEU A 244 2.98 1.58 4.29
C LEU A 244 2.52 1.07 2.92
N SER A 245 1.30 0.55 2.81
CA SER A 245 0.83 -0.11 1.57
C SER A 245 0.97 0.76 0.32
N PRO A 246 0.65 2.07 0.34
CA PRO A 246 0.80 2.91 -0.85
C PRO A 246 2.24 3.01 -1.35
N CYS A 247 3.21 3.21 -0.46
CA CYS A 247 4.61 3.36 -0.88
C CYS A 247 5.20 2.02 -1.33
N LEU A 248 4.87 0.93 -0.63
CA LEU A 248 5.32 -0.42 -1.01
C LEU A 248 4.73 -0.84 -2.36
N PHE A 249 3.45 -0.53 -2.59
CA PHE A 249 2.82 -0.78 -3.88
C PHE A 249 3.53 -0.04 -5.01
N ASN A 250 3.81 1.26 -4.83
CA ASN A 250 4.49 2.06 -5.84
C ASN A 250 5.88 1.50 -6.19
N LEU A 251 6.65 1.08 -5.19
CA LEU A 251 7.96 0.45 -5.41
C LEU A 251 7.83 -0.85 -6.21
N TYR A 252 6.86 -1.68 -5.86
CA TYR A 252 6.60 -2.92 -6.57
C TYR A 252 6.19 -2.68 -8.02
N ALA A 253 5.24 -1.78 -8.25
CA ALA A 253 4.81 -1.44 -9.61
C ALA A 253 5.99 -0.94 -10.45
N GLU A 254 6.88 -0.15 -9.83
CA GLU A 254 8.10 0.32 -10.50
C GLU A 254 9.05 -0.84 -10.83
N TYR A 255 9.24 -1.77 -9.90
CA TYR A 255 10.06 -2.96 -10.13
C TYR A 255 9.55 -3.78 -11.33
N ILE A 256 8.24 -4.02 -11.39
CA ILE A 256 7.63 -4.74 -12.53
C ILE A 256 7.88 -4.00 -13.84
N MET A 257 7.67 -2.68 -13.84
CA MET A 257 7.80 -1.88 -15.06
C MET A 257 9.25 -1.82 -15.57
N ARG A 258 10.22 -1.78 -14.66
CA ARG A 258 11.66 -1.86 -15.03
C ARG A 258 11.99 -3.22 -15.64
N ASN A 259 11.50 -4.30 -15.02
CA ASN A 259 11.74 -5.67 -15.53
C ASN A 259 10.99 -5.96 -16.85
N ALA A 260 9.93 -5.19 -17.14
CA ALA A 260 9.22 -5.28 -18.42
C ALA A 260 10.00 -4.65 -19.58
N GLY A 261 11.13 -3.98 -19.31
CA GLY A 261 12.00 -3.38 -20.34
C GLY A 261 11.36 -2.26 -21.16
N LEU A 262 10.33 -1.61 -20.62
CA LEU A 262 9.59 -0.57 -21.36
C LEU A 262 10.43 0.69 -21.59
N ASP A 263 11.42 0.93 -20.74
CA ASP A 263 12.30 2.11 -20.91
C ASP A 263 13.28 1.92 -22.06
N GLU A 264 13.65 0.68 -22.39
CA GLU A 264 14.52 0.32 -23.50
C GLU A 264 13.75 0.17 -24.81
N ALA A 265 12.44 -0.09 -24.74
CA ALA A 265 11.60 -0.27 -25.91
C ALA A 265 11.42 1.08 -26.65
N GLN A 266 11.45 1.03 -27.97
CA GLN A 266 11.09 2.17 -28.80
C GLN A 266 9.56 2.43 -28.79
N ALA A 267 8.84 1.70 -27.95
CA ALA A 267 7.40 1.88 -27.75
C ALA A 267 7.09 3.25 -27.15
N GLY A 268 5.94 3.79 -27.49
CA GLY A 268 5.49 5.09 -27.01
C GLY A 268 5.15 6.02 -28.15
N ILE A 269 4.70 7.21 -27.81
CA ILE A 269 4.45 8.28 -28.77
C ILE A 269 5.43 9.43 -28.51
N ARG A 270 6.09 9.92 -29.54
CA ARG A 270 7.00 11.05 -29.44
C ARG A 270 6.25 12.36 -29.67
N ILE A 271 6.16 13.15 -28.59
CA ILE A 271 5.54 14.49 -28.61
C ILE A 271 6.53 15.47 -28.00
N ALA A 272 6.86 16.54 -28.74
CA ALA A 272 7.75 17.61 -28.28
C ALA A 272 9.08 17.08 -27.72
N ARG A 273 9.71 16.14 -28.44
CA ARG A 273 10.99 15.48 -28.09
C ARG A 273 10.94 14.58 -26.86
N ARG A 274 9.75 14.35 -26.27
CA ARG A 274 9.58 13.41 -25.18
C ARG A 274 8.90 12.15 -25.70
N ASN A 275 9.38 11.01 -25.25
CA ASN A 275 8.71 9.74 -25.50
C ASN A 275 7.77 9.46 -24.32
N ILE A 276 6.49 9.26 -24.64
CA ILE A 276 5.46 8.92 -23.64
C ILE A 276 5.03 7.51 -23.95
N ASN A 277 5.49 6.56 -23.12
CA ASN A 277 5.17 5.15 -23.29
C ASN A 277 4.23 4.63 -22.19
N ASN A 278 4.13 5.33 -21.06
CA ASN A 278 3.21 4.94 -19.99
C ASN A 278 2.79 6.13 -19.14
N LEU A 279 1.64 6.00 -18.47
CA LEU A 279 1.11 6.92 -17.46
C LEU A 279 0.57 6.06 -16.32
N ARG A 280 0.86 6.45 -15.07
CA ARG A 280 0.49 5.63 -13.90
C ARG A 280 -0.15 6.46 -12.79
N TYR A 281 -1.21 5.90 -12.21
CA TYR A 281 -1.81 6.44 -11.00
C TYR A 281 -2.12 5.28 -10.04
N ALA A 282 -1.19 5.01 -9.13
CA ALA A 282 -1.24 3.83 -8.24
C ALA A 282 -1.31 2.54 -9.09
N ASP A 283 -2.34 1.73 -8.91
CA ASP A 283 -2.59 0.50 -9.66
C ASP A 283 -3.09 0.73 -11.09
N ASP A 284 -3.67 1.90 -11.38
CA ASP A 284 -4.09 2.24 -12.74
C ASP A 284 -2.87 2.58 -13.60
N THR A 285 -2.48 1.67 -14.48
CA THR A 285 -1.37 1.85 -15.42
C THR A 285 -1.89 1.82 -16.86
N THR A 286 -1.51 2.82 -17.63
CA THR A 286 -1.85 2.92 -19.06
C THR A 286 -0.55 2.90 -19.86
N LEU A 287 -0.38 1.91 -20.73
CA LEU A 287 0.68 1.90 -21.73
C LEU A 287 0.19 2.62 -22.98
N VAL A 288 1.10 3.36 -23.63
CA VAL A 288 0.82 4.12 -24.87
C VAL A 288 1.77 3.63 -25.94
N ALA A 289 1.26 3.35 -27.16
CA ALA A 289 2.06 2.98 -28.31
C ALA A 289 1.54 3.66 -29.58
N GLU A 290 2.47 3.99 -30.51
CA GLU A 290 2.14 4.48 -31.86
C GLU A 290 2.10 3.27 -32.83
N UNK A 291 1.37 3.23 -33.71
CA UNK A 291 1.28 2.24 -34.58
C UNK A 291 2.44 2.26 -35.37
N UNK A 292 2.91 1.59 -35.49
CA UNK A 292 3.93 1.48 -36.18
C UNK A 292 3.47 1.41 -37.52
N UNK A 293 3.51 2.06 -38.10
CA UNK A 293 3.24 2.05 -39.23
C UNK A 293 3.89 1.03 -39.82
N UNK A 294 3.53 0.39 -40.09
CA UNK A 294 4.06 -0.42 -40.68
C UNK A 294 4.74 0.13 -41.63
N PRO A 295 5.90 -0.38 -42.09
CA PRO A 295 6.60 0.19 -43.24
C PRO A 295 5.79 -0.03 -44.52
N LYS A 296 5.54 1.01 -45.21
CA LYS A 296 4.91 0.90 -46.56
C LYS A 296 5.92 0.20 -47.45
N ASN A 297 5.58 -1.02 -47.89
CA ASN A 297 6.35 -1.72 -48.93
C ASN A 297 6.24 -0.95 -50.26
#